data_70e22a73725c09f4fa7e5c06f12b6572
#
_entry.id   70e22a73725c09f4fa7e5c06f12b6572
#
_cell.length_a   1.000
_cell.length_b   1.000
_cell.length_c   1.000
_cell.angle_alpha   90.00
_cell.angle_beta   90.00
_cell.angle_gamma   90.00
#
_symmetry.space_group_name_H-M   'P 1'
#
loop_
_entity.id
_entity.type
_entity.pdbx_description
1 polymer ?
#
loop_
_entity_poly.entity_id
_entity_poly.type
_entity_poly.pdbx_seq_one_letter_code
_entity_poly.pdbx_strand_id
1 'polypeptide(L)'
;MRLVYIDIDTLRADHLGCYGYHRNTSPNIDALAKTALHFNEVYASDTPCLPSRSALLTGRFGIHNGVVNHGGTDADPVIGGPERAFWSQLQLTSFPTQLKRLGMRTVSISSFAQRHSAFHWHAGFDEVIRVPGSFGLESAHEVFELVQDWLNRNADQDNWFLHIHLWDPHTPYRAPASFGDPFADQPLPNWLTEEVRLAHWNGAGPHSARECNGFAPKPAAITRWPRQPQEIPDM
;
A
#
# COMPACT_ATOMS: atom_id res chain seq x y z
N MET A 1 -14.47 12.38 -17.60
CA MET A 1 -13.93 12.50 -16.23
C MET A 1 -12.69 11.64 -16.10
N ARG A 2 -11.65 12.14 -15.42
CA ARG A 2 -10.39 11.40 -15.17
C ARG A 2 -10.22 11.28 -13.66
N LEU A 3 -10.02 10.08 -13.17
CA LEU A 3 -9.89 9.80 -11.73
C LEU A 3 -8.61 9.01 -11.47
N VAL A 4 -7.73 9.56 -10.64
CA VAL A 4 -6.51 8.86 -10.16
C VAL A 4 -6.70 8.55 -8.69
N TYR A 5 -6.46 7.30 -8.33
CA TYR A 5 -6.43 6.84 -6.95
C TYR A 5 -5.04 6.28 -6.63
N ILE A 6 -4.32 6.97 -5.74
CA ILE A 6 -2.98 6.55 -5.30
C ILE A 6 -3.12 5.90 -3.93
N ASP A 7 -2.75 4.64 -3.86
CA ASP A 7 -2.74 3.83 -2.66
C ASP A 7 -1.29 3.54 -2.25
N ILE A 8 -0.87 4.09 -1.11
CA ILE A 8 0.49 3.91 -0.59
C ILE A 8 0.43 3.02 0.63
N ASP A 9 0.93 1.80 0.50
CA ASP A 9 0.87 0.82 1.58
C ASP A 9 1.69 1.28 2.79
N THR A 10 1.16 1.03 3.98
CA THR A 10 1.83 1.30 5.27
C THR A 10 2.16 2.78 5.53
N LEU A 11 1.85 3.71 4.62
CA LEU A 11 2.06 5.13 4.85
C LEU A 11 1.17 5.62 6.00
N ARG A 12 1.81 6.19 7.03
CA ARG A 12 1.13 6.72 8.21
C ARG A 12 0.92 8.22 8.07
N ALA A 13 -0.26 8.72 8.42
CA ALA A 13 -0.58 10.14 8.40
C ALA A 13 0.37 10.95 9.28
N ASP A 14 0.74 10.45 10.46
CA ASP A 14 1.64 11.10 11.41
C ASP A 14 3.11 11.16 10.96
N HIS A 15 3.43 10.71 9.74
CA HIS A 15 4.72 10.85 9.07
C HIS A 15 4.66 11.79 7.85
N LEU A 16 3.55 12.50 7.67
CA LEU A 16 3.36 13.49 6.61
C LEU A 16 3.38 14.91 7.20
N GLY A 17 4.06 15.84 6.54
CA GLY A 17 4.15 17.24 6.98
C GLY A 17 2.79 17.92 7.05
N CYS A 18 1.88 17.65 6.13
CA CYS A 18 0.52 18.19 6.14
C CYS A 18 -0.32 17.75 7.36
N TYR A 19 0.10 16.70 8.07
CA TYR A 19 -0.48 16.25 9.34
C TYR A 19 0.40 16.59 10.56
N GLY A 20 1.40 17.46 10.38
CA GLY A 20 2.20 17.98 11.48
C GLY A 20 3.50 17.21 11.78
N TYR A 21 3.93 16.31 10.89
CA TYR A 21 5.22 15.66 11.08
C TYR A 21 6.36 16.67 10.96
N HIS A 22 7.28 16.66 11.91
CA HIS A 22 8.34 17.68 12.04
C HIS A 22 9.48 17.55 11.01
N ARG A 23 9.62 16.38 10.37
CA ARG A 23 10.64 16.12 9.34
C ARG A 23 10.05 16.33 7.95
N ASN A 24 10.84 16.82 7.03
CA ASN A 24 10.42 17.02 5.64
C ASN A 24 10.45 15.69 4.86
N THR A 25 9.50 14.82 5.14
CA THR A 25 9.37 13.48 4.55
C THR A 25 8.47 13.43 3.33
N SER A 26 7.60 14.43 3.13
CA SER A 26 6.52 14.38 2.15
C SER A 26 6.29 15.71 1.39
N PRO A 27 7.34 16.39 0.87
CA PRO A 27 7.19 17.74 0.34
C PRO A 27 6.19 17.86 -0.82
N ASN A 28 6.09 16.85 -1.67
CA ASN A 28 5.15 16.85 -2.80
C ASN A 28 3.71 16.60 -2.34
N ILE A 29 3.50 15.69 -1.39
CA ILE A 29 2.18 15.46 -0.79
C ILE A 29 1.73 16.71 -0.04
N ASP A 30 2.63 17.33 0.72
CA ASP A 30 2.36 18.56 1.48
C ASP A 30 2.02 19.74 0.55
N ALA A 31 2.67 19.82 -0.61
CA ALA A 31 2.34 20.82 -1.61
C ALA A 31 0.95 20.61 -2.22
N LEU A 32 0.59 19.38 -2.56
CA LEU A 32 -0.75 19.03 -3.04
C LEU A 32 -1.81 19.32 -1.97
N ALA A 33 -1.53 18.98 -0.74
CA ALA A 33 -2.41 19.16 0.39
C ALA A 33 -2.85 20.62 0.61
N LYS A 34 -2.04 21.61 0.22
CA LYS A 34 -2.39 23.03 0.34
C LYS A 34 -3.63 23.44 -0.44
N THR A 35 -4.01 22.67 -1.47
CA THR A 35 -5.15 22.94 -2.35
C THR A 35 -6.18 21.83 -2.33
N ALA A 36 -5.99 20.82 -1.48
CA ALA A 36 -6.82 19.63 -1.39
C ALA A 36 -7.69 19.62 -0.12
N LEU A 37 -8.68 18.73 -0.09
CA LEU A 37 -9.39 18.42 1.12
C LEU A 37 -8.55 17.47 1.98
N HIS A 38 -8.43 17.79 3.27
CA HIS A 38 -7.80 16.93 4.26
C HIS A 38 -8.85 16.25 5.11
N PHE A 39 -8.64 14.96 5.35
CA PHE A 39 -9.45 14.18 6.28
C PHE A 39 -8.60 13.88 7.52
N ASN A 40 -8.89 14.52 8.62
CA ASN A 40 -8.13 14.33 9.87
C ASN A 40 -8.54 13.08 10.64
N GLU A 41 -9.76 12.58 10.40
CA GLU A 41 -10.36 11.48 11.13
C GLU A 41 -10.85 10.40 10.17
N VAL A 42 -9.89 9.62 9.64
CA VAL A 42 -10.19 8.46 8.79
C VAL A 42 -9.69 7.20 9.48
N TYR A 43 -10.61 6.28 9.71
CA TYR A 43 -10.34 5.03 10.38
C TYR A 43 -10.52 3.86 9.42
N ALA A 44 -9.55 2.94 9.40
CA ALA A 44 -9.71 1.68 8.69
C ALA A 44 -10.78 0.86 9.40
N SER A 45 -11.75 0.35 8.64
CA SER A 45 -12.81 -0.51 9.19
C SER A 45 -12.30 -1.90 9.52
N ASP A 46 -11.24 -2.33 8.83
CA ASP A 46 -10.66 -3.66 8.94
C ASP A 46 -9.13 -3.58 8.82
N THR A 47 -8.46 -4.56 9.37
CA THR A 47 -7.01 -4.76 9.30
C THR A 47 -6.70 -6.25 9.14
N PRO A 48 -5.57 -6.62 8.57
CA PRO A 48 -4.52 -5.82 7.95
C PRO A 48 -4.86 -5.36 6.51
N CYS A 49 -3.87 -5.15 5.62
CA CYS A 49 -4.03 -4.45 4.35
C CYS A 49 -5.05 -5.09 3.39
N LEU A 50 -5.13 -6.41 3.27
CA LEU A 50 -6.11 -7.05 2.38
C LEU A 50 -7.56 -6.88 2.85
N PRO A 51 -7.93 -7.14 4.10
CA PRO A 51 -9.25 -6.80 4.64
C PRO A 51 -9.60 -5.33 4.51
N SER A 52 -8.67 -4.44 4.89
CA SER A 52 -8.86 -2.99 4.82
C SER A 52 -9.23 -2.52 3.41
N ARG A 53 -8.47 -2.96 2.41
CA ARG A 53 -8.72 -2.60 1.02
C ARG A 53 -9.96 -3.27 0.44
N SER A 54 -10.25 -4.49 0.85
CA SER A 54 -11.49 -5.17 0.46
C SER A 54 -12.72 -4.44 0.99
N ALA A 55 -12.65 -3.97 2.25
CA ALA A 55 -13.69 -3.13 2.83
C ALA A 55 -13.82 -1.79 2.11
N LEU A 56 -12.69 -1.12 1.82
CA LEU A 56 -12.67 0.13 1.06
C LEU A 56 -13.31 -0.03 -0.33
N LEU A 57 -12.92 -1.06 -1.07
CA LEU A 57 -13.45 -1.28 -2.43
C LEU A 57 -14.93 -1.62 -2.44
N THR A 58 -15.41 -2.38 -1.46
CA THR A 58 -16.79 -2.86 -1.41
C THR A 58 -17.75 -1.97 -0.63
N GLY A 59 -17.22 -1.06 0.20
CA GLY A 59 -18.00 -0.31 1.18
C GLY A 59 -18.60 -1.19 2.28
N ARG A 60 -18.01 -2.37 2.55
CA ARG A 60 -18.51 -3.35 3.51
C ARG A 60 -17.40 -3.85 4.41
N PHE A 61 -17.69 -3.98 5.71
CA PHE A 61 -16.77 -4.61 6.66
C PHE A 61 -16.38 -6.02 6.23
N GLY A 62 -15.18 -6.47 6.63
CA GLY A 62 -14.65 -7.79 6.35
C GLY A 62 -15.60 -8.93 6.73
N ILE A 63 -16.27 -8.81 7.88
CA ILE A 63 -17.28 -9.78 8.31
C ILE A 63 -18.47 -9.94 7.34
N HIS A 64 -18.71 -8.96 6.47
CA HIS A 64 -19.78 -9.02 5.47
C HIS A 64 -19.27 -9.43 4.10
N ASN A 65 -18.01 -9.12 3.76
CA ASN A 65 -17.44 -9.51 2.47
C ASN A 65 -16.63 -10.82 2.52
N GLY A 66 -16.31 -11.31 3.73
CA GLY A 66 -15.60 -12.56 3.98
C GLY A 66 -14.09 -12.43 4.10
N VAL A 67 -13.51 -11.30 3.69
CA VAL A 67 -12.06 -11.08 3.72
C VAL A 67 -11.68 -10.49 5.07
N VAL A 68 -11.17 -11.32 5.97
CA VAL A 68 -10.88 -10.93 7.36
C VAL A 68 -9.40 -11.10 7.73
N ASN A 69 -8.59 -11.71 6.86
CA ASN A 69 -7.15 -11.89 7.07
C ASN A 69 -6.40 -11.94 5.71
N HIS A 70 -5.08 -12.17 5.75
CA HIS A 70 -4.19 -12.21 4.58
C HIS A 70 -4.04 -13.57 3.91
N GLY A 71 -4.45 -14.64 4.52
CA GLY A 71 -4.17 -15.97 4.03
C GLY A 71 -5.25 -17.00 4.34
N GLY A 72 -5.20 -18.09 3.60
CA GLY A 72 -6.16 -19.16 3.71
C GLY A 72 -7.57 -18.73 3.30
N THR A 73 -8.56 -19.39 3.81
CA THR A 73 -9.99 -19.10 3.56
C THR A 73 -10.42 -17.72 4.07
N ASP A 74 -9.70 -17.19 5.04
CA ASP A 74 -9.97 -15.87 5.64
C ASP A 74 -9.58 -14.70 4.74
N ALA A 75 -8.83 -14.97 3.67
CA ALA A 75 -8.46 -14.01 2.62
C ALA A 75 -9.43 -14.03 1.44
N ASP A 76 -10.37 -14.94 1.41
CA ASP A 76 -11.30 -15.12 0.31
C ASP A 76 -12.66 -14.46 0.59
N PRO A 77 -13.25 -13.81 -0.42
CA PRO A 77 -14.58 -13.23 -0.27
C PRO A 77 -15.63 -14.32 -0.14
N VAL A 78 -16.68 -14.03 0.61
CA VAL A 78 -17.86 -14.88 0.66
C VAL A 78 -18.44 -15.01 -0.75
N ILE A 79 -18.60 -16.27 -1.18
CA ILE A 79 -19.26 -16.60 -2.43
C ILE A 79 -20.74 -16.76 -2.16
N GLY A 80 -21.55 -15.99 -2.86
CA GLY A 80 -23.00 -15.99 -2.73
C GLY A 80 -23.71 -16.32 -4.05
N GLY A 81 -25.01 -16.19 -4.04
CA GLY A 81 -25.88 -16.37 -5.19
C GLY A 81 -26.71 -17.64 -5.14
N PRO A 82 -27.82 -17.68 -5.85
CA PRO A 82 -28.65 -18.86 -5.98
C PRO A 82 -27.92 -19.91 -6.82
N GLU A 83 -28.14 -21.17 -6.47
CA GLU A 83 -27.74 -22.33 -7.29
C GLU A 83 -26.24 -22.37 -7.66
N ARG A 84 -25.35 -21.95 -6.76
CA ARG A 84 -23.90 -21.88 -6.99
C ARG A 84 -23.47 -20.87 -8.06
N ALA A 85 -24.08 -19.71 -8.10
CA ALA A 85 -23.73 -18.64 -9.03
C ALA A 85 -22.28 -18.11 -8.91
N PHE A 86 -21.55 -18.47 -7.85
CA PHE A 86 -20.13 -18.21 -7.64
C PHE A 86 -19.71 -16.74 -7.86
N TRP A 87 -20.52 -15.81 -7.39
CA TRP A 87 -20.17 -14.41 -7.43
C TRP A 87 -19.84 -13.86 -6.04
N SER A 88 -19.01 -12.85 -5.99
CA SER A 88 -18.60 -12.17 -4.75
C SER A 88 -19.00 -10.70 -4.74
N GLN A 89 -18.94 -10.10 -3.56
CA GLN A 89 -19.22 -8.67 -3.42
C GLN A 89 -18.23 -7.80 -4.21
N LEU A 90 -16.98 -8.21 -4.38
CA LEU A 90 -16.02 -7.47 -5.19
C LEU A 90 -16.46 -7.41 -6.66
N GLN A 91 -16.97 -8.51 -7.22
CA GLN A 91 -17.48 -8.52 -8.59
C GLN A 91 -18.73 -7.65 -8.77
N LEU A 92 -19.60 -7.60 -7.78
CA LEU A 92 -20.92 -6.97 -7.92
C LEU A 92 -20.95 -5.51 -7.50
N THR A 93 -20.30 -5.18 -6.40
CA THR A 93 -20.53 -3.91 -5.70
C THR A 93 -19.30 -3.06 -5.50
N SER A 94 -18.09 -3.57 -5.84
CA SER A 94 -16.88 -2.77 -5.69
C SER A 94 -16.96 -1.47 -6.48
N PHE A 95 -16.39 -0.41 -5.96
CA PHE A 95 -16.47 0.87 -6.66
C PHE A 95 -15.81 0.84 -8.06
N PRO A 96 -14.70 0.10 -8.32
CA PRO A 96 -14.23 -0.07 -9.70
C PRO A 96 -15.28 -0.70 -10.61
N THR A 97 -16.01 -1.74 -10.11
CA THR A 97 -17.12 -2.33 -10.86
C THR A 97 -18.22 -1.32 -11.17
N GLN A 98 -18.55 -0.45 -10.20
CA GLN A 98 -19.57 0.58 -10.43
C GLN A 98 -19.08 1.64 -11.45
N LEU A 99 -17.82 2.08 -11.35
CA LEU A 99 -17.23 3.00 -12.32
C LEU A 99 -17.23 2.41 -13.74
N LYS A 100 -16.89 1.14 -13.87
CA LYS A 100 -16.97 0.41 -15.15
C LYS A 100 -18.40 0.38 -15.69
N ARG A 101 -19.41 0.12 -14.87
CA ARG A 101 -20.83 0.16 -15.24
C ARG A 101 -21.29 1.55 -15.71
N LEU A 102 -20.65 2.60 -15.21
CA LEU A 102 -20.87 3.98 -15.64
C LEU A 102 -20.08 4.36 -16.90
N GLY A 103 -19.43 3.40 -17.55
CA GLY A 103 -18.70 3.59 -18.80
C GLY A 103 -17.28 4.11 -18.62
N MET A 104 -16.70 4.05 -17.44
CA MET A 104 -15.30 4.37 -17.24
C MET A 104 -14.42 3.15 -17.54
N ARG A 105 -13.31 3.37 -18.24
CA ARG A 105 -12.21 2.40 -18.33
C ARG A 105 -11.49 2.33 -17.00
N THR A 106 -11.41 1.16 -16.40
CA THR A 106 -10.84 0.94 -15.08
C THR A 106 -9.51 0.21 -15.16
N VAL A 107 -8.47 0.82 -14.63
CA VAL A 107 -7.08 0.33 -14.73
C VAL A 107 -6.46 0.28 -13.35
N SER A 108 -5.75 -0.80 -13.05
CA SER A 108 -4.96 -0.95 -11.83
C SER A 108 -3.50 -1.22 -12.18
N ILE A 109 -2.60 -0.40 -11.68
CA ILE A 109 -1.15 -0.64 -11.73
C ILE A 109 -0.71 -1.06 -10.33
N SER A 110 -0.64 -2.39 -10.13
CA SER A 110 -0.48 -2.97 -8.79
C SER A 110 -0.10 -4.44 -8.86
N SER A 111 0.76 -4.90 -7.96
CA SER A 111 1.02 -6.31 -7.69
C SER A 111 0.29 -6.84 -6.44
N PHE A 112 -0.63 -6.06 -5.88
CA PHE A 112 -1.29 -6.37 -4.61
C PHE A 112 -1.98 -7.74 -4.61
N ALA A 113 -2.71 -8.06 -5.68
CA ALA A 113 -3.38 -9.34 -5.82
C ALA A 113 -2.40 -10.52 -5.83
N GLN A 114 -1.25 -10.37 -6.49
CA GLN A 114 -0.23 -11.41 -6.57
C GLN A 114 0.43 -11.67 -5.22
N ARG A 115 0.76 -10.59 -4.50
CA ARG A 115 1.38 -10.71 -3.16
C ARG A 115 0.52 -11.49 -2.19
N HIS A 116 -0.78 -11.28 -2.25
CA HIS A 116 -1.73 -11.90 -1.31
C HIS A 116 -2.43 -13.13 -1.89
N SER A 117 -2.09 -13.56 -3.11
CA SER A 117 -2.83 -14.60 -3.85
C SER A 117 -4.34 -14.30 -3.94
N ALA A 118 -4.70 -13.03 -3.88
CA ALA A 118 -6.06 -12.52 -3.78
C ALA A 118 -6.56 -12.04 -5.15
N PHE A 119 -6.65 -12.95 -6.13
CA PHE A 119 -6.98 -12.60 -7.52
C PHE A 119 -8.41 -12.06 -7.71
N HIS A 120 -9.28 -12.25 -6.73
CA HIS A 120 -10.59 -11.59 -6.68
C HIS A 120 -10.48 -10.06 -6.67
N TRP A 121 -9.32 -9.52 -6.32
CA TRP A 121 -9.00 -8.09 -6.36
C TRP A 121 -8.98 -7.51 -7.78
N HIS A 122 -8.85 -8.34 -8.79
CA HIS A 122 -8.93 -7.90 -10.20
C HIS A 122 -10.37 -7.62 -10.66
N ALA A 123 -11.37 -8.00 -9.86
CA ALA A 123 -12.76 -7.76 -10.20
C ALA A 123 -13.06 -6.25 -10.34
N GLY A 124 -13.67 -5.89 -11.46
CA GLY A 124 -14.02 -4.51 -11.76
C GLY A 124 -12.94 -3.71 -12.50
N PHE A 125 -11.75 -4.25 -12.71
CA PHE A 125 -10.74 -3.63 -13.56
C PHE A 125 -10.76 -4.21 -14.98
N ASP A 126 -10.66 -3.34 -15.98
CA ASP A 126 -10.48 -3.73 -17.39
C ASP A 126 -9.05 -4.14 -17.69
N GLU A 127 -8.10 -3.48 -17.03
CA GLU A 127 -6.67 -3.76 -17.15
C GLU A 127 -6.02 -3.86 -15.78
N VAL A 128 -5.12 -4.83 -15.64
CA VAL A 128 -4.22 -4.95 -14.50
C VAL A 128 -2.81 -5.01 -15.02
N ILE A 129 -2.03 -4.00 -14.69
CA ILE A 129 -0.64 -3.83 -15.11
C ILE A 129 0.24 -3.98 -13.88
N ARG A 130 1.37 -4.65 -14.03
CA ARG A 130 2.33 -4.86 -12.93
C ARG A 130 3.76 -4.91 -13.45
N VAL A 131 4.70 -4.62 -12.60
CA VAL A 131 6.11 -4.85 -12.86
C VAL A 131 6.32 -6.36 -13.04
N PRO A 132 6.91 -6.82 -14.16
CA PRO A 132 7.14 -8.25 -14.40
C PRO A 132 7.98 -8.89 -13.29
N GLY A 133 7.57 -10.07 -12.82
CA GLY A 133 8.28 -10.80 -11.77
C GLY A 133 8.15 -10.24 -10.35
N SER A 134 7.44 -9.13 -10.15
CA SER A 134 7.23 -8.54 -8.84
C SER A 134 6.05 -9.17 -8.10
N PHE A 135 6.21 -9.26 -6.77
CA PHE A 135 5.19 -9.77 -5.85
C PHE A 135 5.11 -8.87 -4.60
N GLY A 136 5.06 -7.55 -4.81
CA GLY A 136 5.10 -6.56 -3.73
C GLY A 136 6.52 -6.21 -3.32
N LEU A 137 7.47 -6.38 -4.23
CA LEU A 137 8.88 -6.02 -4.04
C LEU A 137 9.34 -4.90 -4.98
N GLU A 138 8.51 -4.50 -5.90
CA GLU A 138 8.78 -3.37 -6.81
C GLU A 138 8.89 -2.05 -6.06
N SER A 139 9.77 -1.20 -6.54
CA SER A 139 9.92 0.17 -6.07
C SER A 139 8.86 1.09 -6.69
N ALA A 140 8.61 2.23 -6.04
CA ALA A 140 7.76 3.28 -6.61
C ALA A 140 8.28 3.78 -7.97
N HIS A 141 9.61 3.74 -8.20
CA HIS A 141 10.20 4.13 -9.47
C HIS A 141 9.78 3.20 -10.61
N GLU A 142 9.87 1.88 -10.41
CA GLU A 142 9.43 0.88 -11.39
C GLU A 142 7.93 0.98 -11.68
N VAL A 143 7.12 1.21 -10.64
CA VAL A 143 5.68 1.44 -10.82
C VAL A 143 5.43 2.73 -11.60
N PHE A 144 6.20 3.80 -11.32
CA PHE A 144 6.06 5.09 -11.97
C PHE A 144 6.36 5.03 -13.47
N GLU A 145 7.33 4.22 -13.91
CA GLU A 145 7.59 3.99 -15.34
C GLU A 145 6.34 3.43 -16.05
N LEU A 146 5.66 2.48 -15.44
CA LEU A 146 4.39 1.94 -15.98
C LEU A 146 3.26 2.97 -15.99
N VAL A 147 3.19 3.79 -14.94
CA VAL A 147 2.22 4.90 -14.84
C VAL A 147 2.46 5.92 -15.95
N GLN A 148 3.71 6.34 -16.15
CA GLN A 148 4.06 7.28 -17.21
C GLN A 148 3.74 6.72 -18.61
N ASP A 149 4.12 5.48 -18.87
CA ASP A 149 3.82 4.83 -20.14
C ASP A 149 2.31 4.76 -20.41
N TRP A 150 1.54 4.39 -19.38
CA TRP A 150 0.09 4.36 -19.50
C TRP A 150 -0.50 5.75 -19.74
N LEU A 151 -0.08 6.78 -18.99
CA LEU A 151 -0.54 8.15 -19.13
C LEU A 151 -0.16 8.74 -20.51
N ASN A 152 1.05 8.49 -21.00
CA ASN A 152 1.49 8.96 -22.31
C ASN A 152 0.58 8.46 -23.44
N ARG A 153 -0.01 7.28 -23.29
CA ARG A 153 -0.91 6.68 -24.29
C ARG A 153 -2.38 7.03 -24.10
N ASN A 154 -2.79 7.43 -22.91
CA ASN A 154 -4.21 7.49 -22.55
C ASN A 154 -4.65 8.81 -21.91
N ALA A 155 -3.73 9.72 -21.54
CA ALA A 155 -4.09 10.95 -20.83
C ALA A 155 -4.99 11.89 -21.62
N ASP A 156 -4.97 11.81 -22.94
CA ASP A 156 -5.84 12.62 -23.82
C ASP A 156 -7.29 12.12 -23.87
N GLN A 157 -7.50 10.87 -23.45
CA GLN A 157 -8.84 10.27 -23.41
C GLN A 157 -9.56 10.68 -22.14
N ASP A 158 -10.88 10.65 -22.17
CA ASP A 158 -11.72 10.84 -20.98
C ASP A 158 -12.30 9.50 -20.49
N ASN A 159 -12.98 9.58 -19.35
CA ASN A 159 -13.70 8.48 -18.73
C ASN A 159 -12.82 7.28 -18.35
N TRP A 160 -11.74 7.56 -17.62
CA TRP A 160 -10.94 6.52 -17.05
C TRP A 160 -10.73 6.70 -15.53
N PHE A 161 -10.53 5.57 -14.86
CA PHE A 161 -10.11 5.43 -13.48
C PHE A 161 -8.79 4.68 -13.43
N LEU A 162 -7.77 5.31 -12.86
CA LEU A 162 -6.43 4.73 -12.69
C LEU A 162 -6.13 4.56 -11.20
N HIS A 163 -6.02 3.32 -10.78
CA HIS A 163 -5.52 2.94 -9.47
C HIS A 163 -4.02 2.64 -9.55
N ILE A 164 -3.24 3.25 -8.66
CA ILE A 164 -1.79 3.11 -8.54
C ILE A 164 -1.49 2.66 -7.12
N HIS A 165 -0.79 1.53 -6.97
CA HIS A 165 -0.41 1.00 -5.67
C HIS A 165 1.11 1.02 -5.50
N LEU A 166 1.58 1.54 -4.35
CA LEU A 166 3.00 1.70 -4.03
C LEU A 166 3.33 0.97 -2.72
N TRP A 167 4.47 0.27 -2.72
CA TRP A 167 4.91 -0.58 -1.60
C TRP A 167 6.02 0.02 -0.72
N ASP A 168 6.69 1.07 -1.14
CA ASP A 168 7.95 1.51 -0.53
C ASP A 168 7.91 1.70 1.00
N PRO A 169 6.84 2.26 1.60
CA PRO A 169 6.74 2.36 3.05
C PRO A 169 6.46 1.03 3.76
N HIS A 170 6.13 -0.03 3.04
CA HIS A 170 5.95 -1.35 3.61
C HIS A 170 7.30 -1.98 3.97
N THR A 171 7.34 -2.81 5.02
CA THR A 171 8.54 -3.60 5.33
C THR A 171 9.00 -4.39 4.09
N PRO A 172 10.30 -4.49 3.86
CA PRO A 172 11.45 -4.10 4.70
C PRO A 172 11.95 -2.66 4.54
N TYR A 173 11.12 -1.69 4.15
CA TYR A 173 11.45 -0.26 3.98
C TYR A 173 12.54 -0.03 2.92
N ARG A 174 12.14 -0.07 1.67
CA ARG A 174 13.03 -0.11 0.51
C ARG A 174 13.22 1.24 -0.19
N ALA A 175 13.39 2.31 0.56
CA ALA A 175 13.73 3.57 -0.05
C ALA A 175 15.03 3.44 -0.86
N PRO A 176 15.09 3.93 -2.13
CA PRO A 176 16.29 3.84 -2.95
C PRO A 176 17.51 4.48 -2.28
N ALA A 177 18.68 3.86 -2.44
CA ALA A 177 19.95 4.37 -1.85
C ALA A 177 20.29 5.79 -2.30
N SER A 178 19.79 6.21 -3.46
CA SER A 178 19.92 7.57 -3.99
C SER A 178 19.30 8.66 -3.12
N PHE A 179 18.32 8.31 -2.26
CA PHE A 179 17.78 9.26 -1.27
C PHE A 179 18.74 9.52 -0.11
N GLY A 180 19.75 8.69 0.06
CA GLY A 180 20.68 8.79 1.18
C GLY A 180 20.00 8.59 2.53
N ASP A 181 20.54 9.27 3.55
CA ASP A 181 19.95 9.34 4.89
C ASP A 181 19.75 10.81 5.29
N PRO A 182 18.68 11.46 4.82
CA PRO A 182 18.47 12.89 5.05
C PRO A 182 18.25 13.26 6.51
N PHE A 183 18.09 12.28 7.39
CA PHE A 183 17.84 12.46 8.82
C PHE A 183 18.94 11.87 9.72
N ALA A 184 20.11 11.53 9.13
CA ALA A 184 21.22 10.90 9.85
C ALA A 184 21.70 11.67 11.08
N ASP A 185 21.65 13.00 10.99
CA ASP A 185 22.12 13.90 12.05
C ASP A 185 21.02 14.26 13.07
N GLN A 186 19.81 13.77 12.86
CA GLN A 186 18.70 14.03 13.78
C GLN A 186 18.64 12.97 14.88
N PRO A 187 18.34 13.38 16.13
CA PRO A 187 18.20 12.43 17.21
C PRO A 187 17.03 11.47 16.95
N LEU A 188 17.17 10.25 17.47
CA LEU A 188 16.05 9.33 17.53
C LEU A 188 14.94 9.89 18.43
N PRO A 189 13.68 9.51 18.21
CA PRO A 189 12.60 9.86 19.12
C PRO A 189 12.90 9.38 20.54
N ASN A 190 12.59 10.21 21.54
CA ASN A 190 12.90 9.90 22.95
C ASN A 190 12.25 8.60 23.44
N TRP A 191 11.14 8.19 22.85
CA TRP A 191 10.46 6.95 23.20
C TRP A 191 11.18 5.70 22.68
N LEU A 192 12.05 5.81 21.66
CA LEU A 192 12.78 4.68 21.09
C LEU A 192 14.07 4.41 21.91
N THR A 193 13.89 3.86 23.08
CA THR A 193 14.99 3.40 23.95
C THR A 193 15.50 2.04 23.50
N GLU A 194 16.67 1.62 24.02
CA GLU A 194 17.19 0.26 23.77
C GLU A 194 16.23 -0.81 24.26
N GLU A 195 15.59 -0.58 25.40
CA GLU A 195 14.58 -1.50 25.95
C GLU A 195 13.40 -1.67 25.00
N VAL A 196 12.85 -0.56 24.49
CA VAL A 196 11.75 -0.58 23.51
C VAL A 196 12.19 -1.28 22.22
N ARG A 197 13.41 -1.01 21.75
CA ARG A 197 13.95 -1.64 20.55
C ARG A 197 14.06 -3.17 20.72
N LEU A 198 14.58 -3.62 21.84
CA LEU A 198 14.68 -5.05 22.15
C LEU A 198 13.31 -5.71 22.32
N ALA A 199 12.36 -5.01 22.93
CA ALA A 199 10.99 -5.49 23.04
C ALA A 199 10.35 -5.67 21.66
N HIS A 200 10.52 -4.72 20.76
CA HIS A 200 10.04 -4.83 19.37
C HIS A 200 10.73 -5.96 18.60
N TRP A 201 12.04 -6.12 18.79
CA TRP A 201 12.79 -7.22 18.16
C TRP A 201 12.31 -8.59 18.63
N ASN A 202 12.01 -8.72 19.92
CA ASN A 202 11.55 -9.96 20.54
C ASN A 202 10.03 -10.15 20.45
N GLY A 203 9.30 -9.12 20.02
CA GLY A 203 7.86 -9.17 19.82
C GLY A 203 7.46 -10.25 18.81
N ALA A 204 6.31 -10.86 19.07
CA ALA A 204 5.67 -11.79 18.13
C ALA A 204 4.61 -11.06 17.30
N GLY A 205 4.40 -11.52 16.08
CA GLY A 205 3.35 -11.03 15.20
C GLY A 205 3.83 -10.78 13.79
N PRO A 206 2.90 -10.58 12.84
CA PRO A 206 3.21 -10.15 11.49
C PRO A 206 3.82 -8.74 11.54
N HIS A 207 4.74 -8.46 10.60
CA HIS A 207 5.42 -7.17 10.48
C HIS A 207 6.19 -6.75 11.72
N SER A 208 6.89 -7.71 12.33
CA SER A 208 7.80 -7.46 13.46
C SER A 208 9.06 -6.70 12.99
N ALA A 209 9.80 -6.14 13.96
CA ALA A 209 11.09 -5.49 13.69
C ALA A 209 12.11 -6.42 12.98
N ARG A 210 11.90 -7.74 13.01
CA ARG A 210 12.75 -8.73 12.34
C ARG A 210 12.61 -8.70 10.81
N GLU A 211 11.54 -8.15 10.29
CA GLU A 211 11.34 -7.96 8.86
C GLU A 211 12.09 -6.73 8.33
N CYS A 212 12.59 -5.87 9.21
CA CYS A 212 13.33 -4.68 8.81
C CYS A 212 14.80 -5.04 8.62
N ASN A 213 15.29 -5.04 7.40
CA ASN A 213 16.69 -5.26 7.09
C ASN A 213 17.58 -4.28 7.87
N GLY A 214 18.63 -4.79 8.53
CA GLY A 214 19.56 -3.99 9.31
C GLY A 214 19.10 -3.61 10.71
N PHE A 215 17.91 -3.99 11.15
CA PHE A 215 17.40 -3.72 12.51
C PHE A 215 17.90 -4.71 13.55
N ALA A 216 18.74 -5.68 13.17
CA ALA A 216 19.31 -6.63 14.11
C ALA A 216 20.00 -5.92 15.28
N PRO A 217 19.78 -6.34 16.54
CA PRO A 217 20.42 -5.73 17.68
C PRO A 217 21.94 -5.93 17.59
N LYS A 218 22.68 -4.86 17.37
CA LYS A 218 24.13 -4.83 17.64
C LYS A 218 24.34 -4.15 18.98
N PRO A 219 25.25 -4.65 19.83
CA PRO A 219 25.42 -4.17 21.20
C PRO A 219 25.89 -2.73 21.34
N ALA A 220 26.18 -2.01 20.29
CA ALA A 220 26.63 -0.62 20.36
C ALA A 220 25.97 0.23 19.29
N ALA A 221 25.35 1.30 19.77
CA ALA A 221 24.87 2.45 19.02
C ALA A 221 23.57 2.27 18.21
N ILE A 222 22.43 2.45 18.89
CA ILE A 222 21.26 3.01 18.24
C ILE A 222 21.57 4.51 18.04
N THR A 223 22.42 4.80 17.10
CA THR A 223 22.66 6.19 16.67
C THR A 223 22.00 6.47 15.34
N ARG A 224 21.55 5.46 14.62
CA ARG A 224 20.98 5.60 13.30
C ARG A 224 19.86 4.59 13.09
N TRP A 225 18.79 5.05 12.49
CA TRP A 225 17.78 4.18 11.88
C TRP A 225 18.46 3.17 10.93
N PRO A 226 17.97 1.92 10.82
CA PRO A 226 18.62 0.92 9.98
C PRO A 226 18.91 1.51 8.61
N ARG A 227 20.16 1.43 8.21
CA ARG A 227 20.57 1.73 6.85
C ARG A 227 19.84 0.77 5.92
N GLN A 228 19.50 1.29 4.80
CA GLN A 228 18.83 0.70 3.65
C GLN A 228 18.96 -0.82 3.50
N PRO A 229 17.93 -1.47 2.94
CA PRO A 229 18.03 -2.88 2.54
C PRO A 229 19.27 -3.06 1.67
N GLN A 230 20.03 -4.09 1.96
CA GLN A 230 21.02 -4.59 1.00
C GLN A 230 20.26 -4.87 -0.30
N GLU A 231 20.84 -4.47 -1.40
CA GLU A 231 20.38 -4.84 -2.73
C GLU A 231 20.00 -6.32 -2.70
N ILE A 232 18.76 -6.62 -3.05
CA ILE A 232 18.34 -8.00 -3.21
C ILE A 232 19.11 -8.47 -4.43
N PRO A 233 19.94 -9.52 -4.32
CA PRO A 233 20.59 -10.07 -5.50
C PRO A 233 19.53 -10.41 -6.53
N ASP A 234 19.76 -10.06 -7.77
CA ASP A 234 18.94 -10.47 -8.90
C ASP A 234 18.72 -11.98 -8.82
N MET A 235 17.47 -12.40 -8.65
CA MET A 235 17.06 -13.79 -8.75
C MET A 235 16.66 -14.10 -10.19
#